data_24cd6dc61c3a91008f1571799c16c41d
#
_entry.id   24cd6dc61c3a91008f1571799c16c41d
#
_cell.length_a   1.000
_cell.length_b   1.000
_cell.length_c   1.000
_cell.angle_alpha   90.00
_cell.angle_beta   90.00
_cell.angle_gamma   90.00
#
_symmetry.space_group_name_H-M   'P 1'
#
loop_
_entity.id
_entity.type
_entity.pdbx_description
1 polymer ?
#
loop_
_entity_poly.entity_id
_entity_poly.type
_entity_poly.pdbx_seq_one_letter_code
_entity_poly.pdbx_strand_id
1 'polypeptide(L)'
;MTGKTSILIVDDVPENLRLLSAMLEQTGHRVRPAISARLALMAARREPPSLILLDIRMPEMDGLEMCRQLKADEALREIPVIFISALNDTEDKIKAFEAGGLDYITKPFQEREVLARVGTHLKLHHHQN
;
A
#
# COMPACT_ATOMS: atom_id res chain seq x y z
N MET A 1 -13.23 -19.31 6.48
CA MET A 1 -13.31 -18.89 5.70
C MET A 1 -12.78 -17.94 5.20
N THR A 2 -12.41 -18.02 4.77
CA THR A 2 -11.71 -17.17 4.47
C THR A 2 -12.13 -16.02 3.92
N GLY A 3 -11.94 -15.12 4.25
CA GLY A 3 -12.38 -13.89 3.93
C GLY A 3 -11.82 -13.30 2.70
N LYS A 4 -12.32 -12.17 2.31
CA LYS A 4 -11.78 -11.43 1.19
C LYS A 4 -10.41 -10.90 1.53
N THR A 5 -9.58 -10.72 0.50
CA THR A 5 -8.32 -10.02 0.69
C THR A 5 -8.61 -8.59 1.12
N SER A 6 -7.79 -8.10 2.02
CA SER A 6 -7.93 -6.76 2.59
C SER A 6 -6.76 -5.91 2.13
N ILE A 7 -7.06 -4.77 1.54
CA ILE A 7 -6.04 -3.84 1.05
C ILE A 7 -6.17 -2.53 1.80
N LEU A 8 -5.09 -2.14 2.47
CA LEU A 8 -5.02 -0.85 3.15
C LEU A 8 -4.43 0.16 2.18
N ILE A 9 -5.15 1.25 1.93
CA ILE A 9 -4.65 2.30 1.06
C ILE A 9 -4.42 3.57 1.87
N VAL A 10 -3.25 4.17 1.69
CA VAL A 10 -2.80 5.29 2.53
C VAL A 10 -2.42 6.46 1.64
N ASP A 11 -3.17 7.54 1.76
CA ASP A 11 -2.94 8.75 0.98
C ASP A 11 -3.63 9.90 1.71
N ASP A 12 -2.98 11.05 1.79
CA ASP A 12 -3.58 12.18 2.50
C ASP A 12 -4.57 12.96 1.64
N VAL A 13 -4.75 12.58 0.38
CA VAL A 13 -5.73 13.21 -0.51
C VAL A 13 -6.95 12.31 -0.62
N PRO A 14 -8.10 12.72 -0.05
CA PRO A 14 -9.29 11.85 -0.03
C PRO A 14 -9.76 11.42 -1.42
N GLU A 15 -9.57 12.27 -2.42
CA GLU A 15 -9.97 11.93 -3.78
C GLU A 15 -9.24 10.69 -4.28
N ASN A 16 -7.94 10.60 -4.00
CA ASN A 16 -7.15 9.44 -4.41
C ASN A 16 -7.65 8.18 -3.72
N LEU A 17 -8.01 8.30 -2.45
CA LEU A 17 -8.55 7.16 -1.71
C LEU A 17 -9.85 6.67 -2.34
N ARG A 18 -10.71 7.60 -2.75
CA ARG A 18 -11.98 7.21 -3.39
C ARG A 18 -11.75 6.50 -4.71
N LEU A 19 -10.84 7.03 -5.53
CA LEU A 19 -10.55 6.43 -6.83
C LEU A 19 -9.97 5.02 -6.69
N LEU A 20 -8.99 4.87 -5.81
CA LEU A 20 -8.36 3.58 -5.60
C LEU A 20 -9.34 2.58 -5.00
N SER A 21 -10.17 3.04 -4.05
CA SER A 21 -11.17 2.16 -3.45
C SER A 21 -12.13 1.62 -4.51
N ALA A 22 -12.61 2.49 -5.39
CA ALA A 22 -13.56 2.06 -6.43
C ALA A 22 -12.93 1.02 -7.35
N MET A 23 -11.67 1.26 -7.76
CA MET A 23 -10.99 0.32 -8.64
C MET A 23 -10.85 -1.05 -8.00
N LEU A 24 -10.42 -1.09 -6.75
CA LEU A 24 -10.09 -2.34 -6.08
C LEU A 24 -11.32 -3.10 -5.62
N GLU A 25 -12.36 -2.37 -5.21
CA GLU A 25 -13.59 -3.04 -4.79
C GLU A 25 -14.27 -3.76 -5.94
N GLN A 26 -14.10 -3.26 -7.17
CA GLN A 26 -14.66 -3.92 -8.34
C GLN A 26 -14.10 -5.32 -8.55
N THR A 27 -12.91 -5.57 -8.05
CA THR A 27 -12.28 -6.89 -8.20
C THR A 27 -12.46 -7.76 -6.96
N GLY A 28 -13.36 -7.38 -6.05
CA GLY A 28 -13.73 -8.21 -4.92
C GLY A 28 -12.89 -8.04 -3.68
N HIS A 29 -11.98 -7.06 -3.66
CA HIS A 29 -11.15 -6.82 -2.49
C HIS A 29 -11.90 -5.96 -1.48
N ARG A 30 -11.59 -6.19 -0.21
CA ARG A 30 -12.04 -5.32 0.85
C ARG A 30 -11.03 -4.20 1.00
N VAL A 31 -11.47 -2.96 0.88
CA VAL A 31 -10.57 -1.81 0.90
C VAL A 31 -10.72 -1.03 2.19
N ARG A 32 -9.60 -0.68 2.78
CA ARG A 32 -9.55 0.07 4.04
C ARG A 32 -8.73 1.33 3.81
N PRO A 33 -9.36 2.50 3.67
CA PRO A 33 -8.62 3.74 3.43
C PRO A 33 -8.14 4.38 4.72
N ALA A 34 -6.99 5.05 4.65
CA ALA A 34 -6.45 5.81 5.78
C ALA A 34 -5.82 7.09 5.22
N ILE A 35 -6.07 8.22 5.90
CA ILE A 35 -5.61 9.52 5.42
C ILE A 35 -4.27 9.94 5.99
N SER A 36 -3.65 9.10 6.82
CA SER A 36 -2.33 9.42 7.35
C SER A 36 -1.60 8.12 7.67
N ALA A 37 -0.27 8.22 7.74
CA ALA A 37 0.55 7.06 8.07
C ALA A 37 0.27 6.58 9.49
N ARG A 38 0.06 7.50 10.42
CA ARG A 38 -0.21 7.13 11.81
C ARG A 38 -1.50 6.31 11.94
N LEU A 39 -2.56 6.78 11.29
CA LEU A 39 -3.82 6.05 11.30
C LEU A 39 -3.70 4.70 10.62
N ALA A 40 -2.93 4.66 9.53
CA ALA A 40 -2.73 3.42 8.80
C ALA A 40 -1.96 2.40 9.63
N LEU A 41 -0.93 2.83 10.35
CA LEU A 41 -0.18 1.92 11.22
C LEU A 41 -1.06 1.36 12.32
N MET A 42 -1.91 2.21 12.93
CA MET A 42 -2.84 1.74 13.94
C MET A 42 -3.79 0.69 13.37
N ALA A 43 -4.31 0.95 12.17
CA ALA A 43 -5.22 0.02 11.52
C ALA A 43 -4.53 -1.30 11.18
N ALA A 44 -3.29 -1.23 10.68
CA ALA A 44 -2.55 -2.42 10.30
C ALA A 44 -2.21 -3.29 11.52
N ARG A 45 -1.86 -2.66 12.64
CA ARG A 45 -1.55 -3.41 13.85
C ARG A 45 -2.77 -4.08 14.44
N ARG A 46 -3.92 -3.43 14.31
CA ARG A 46 -5.17 -3.98 14.84
C ARG A 46 -5.64 -5.15 13.99
N GLU A 47 -5.58 -5.01 12.67
CA GLU A 47 -5.98 -6.05 11.76
C GLU A 47 -5.06 -5.99 10.55
N PRO A 48 -4.03 -6.85 10.48
CA PRO A 48 -3.06 -6.78 9.39
C PRO A 48 -3.71 -6.98 8.02
N PRO A 49 -3.44 -6.09 7.08
CA PRO A 49 -4.00 -6.24 5.73
C PRO A 49 -3.19 -7.23 4.91
N SER A 50 -3.75 -7.62 3.78
CA SER A 50 -3.05 -8.50 2.83
C SER A 50 -2.02 -7.75 2.02
N LEU A 51 -2.22 -6.44 1.82
CA LEU A 51 -1.34 -5.62 1.01
C LEU A 51 -1.57 -4.16 1.37
N ILE A 52 -0.56 -3.32 1.21
CA ILE A 52 -0.65 -1.89 1.48
C ILE A 52 -0.25 -1.10 0.24
N LEU A 53 -1.12 -0.19 -0.19
CA LEU A 53 -0.78 0.83 -1.18
C LEU A 53 -0.49 2.12 -0.41
N LEU A 54 0.67 2.71 -0.63
CA LEU A 54 1.19 3.72 0.27
C LEU A 54 1.79 4.89 -0.48
N ASP A 55 1.23 6.08 -0.26
CA ASP A 55 1.80 7.30 -0.82
C ASP A 55 3.06 7.67 -0.04
N ILE A 56 4.02 8.26 -0.71
CA ILE A 56 5.27 8.67 -0.08
C ILE A 56 5.10 9.99 0.65
N ARG A 57 4.57 11.00 -0.03
CA ARG A 57 4.50 12.34 0.54
C ARG A 57 3.23 12.57 1.32
N MET A 58 3.37 12.61 2.63
CA MET A 58 2.28 12.88 3.54
C MET A 58 2.80 13.72 4.70
N PRO A 59 1.94 14.55 5.32
CA PRO A 59 2.39 15.35 6.47
C PRO A 59 2.77 14.47 7.65
N GLU A 60 3.65 14.95 8.48
CA GLU A 60 4.12 14.31 9.70
C GLU A 60 4.99 13.11 9.39
N MET A 61 4.40 11.92 9.25
CA MET A 61 5.15 10.73 8.89
C MET A 61 4.93 10.43 7.41
N ASP A 62 5.99 10.37 6.61
CA ASP A 62 5.83 10.05 5.19
C ASP A 62 5.80 8.53 4.99
N GLY A 63 5.54 8.13 3.74
CA GLY A 63 5.39 6.73 3.42
C GLY A 63 6.66 5.92 3.59
N LEU A 64 7.81 6.54 3.36
CA LEU A 64 9.08 5.83 3.53
C LEU A 64 9.28 5.43 4.98
N GLU A 65 9.02 6.36 5.88
CA GLU A 65 9.15 6.08 7.32
C GLU A 65 8.13 5.05 7.77
N MET A 66 6.88 5.17 7.29
CA MET A 66 5.87 4.17 7.61
C MET A 66 6.30 2.78 7.17
N CYS A 67 6.87 2.68 5.96
CA CYS A 67 7.32 1.39 5.45
C CYS A 67 8.43 0.81 6.32
N ARG A 68 9.37 1.66 6.75
CA ARG A 68 10.44 1.19 7.64
C ARG A 68 9.88 0.64 8.95
N GLN A 69 8.87 1.31 9.50
CA GLN A 69 8.25 0.83 10.74
C GLN A 69 7.51 -0.48 10.52
N LEU A 70 6.87 -0.64 9.37
CA LEU A 70 6.21 -1.90 9.04
C LEU A 70 7.24 -3.04 8.98
N LYS A 71 8.38 -2.77 8.36
CA LYS A 71 9.39 -3.81 8.17
C LYS A 71 10.14 -4.13 9.46
N ALA A 72 10.12 -3.22 10.42
CA ALA A 72 10.73 -3.44 11.72
C ALA A 72 9.82 -4.23 12.66
N ASP A 73 8.55 -4.38 12.32
CA ASP A 73 7.54 -5.03 13.15
C ASP A 73 7.36 -6.47 12.70
N GLU A 74 7.64 -7.43 13.56
CA GLU A 74 7.55 -8.85 13.21
C GLU A 74 6.18 -9.26 12.69
N ALA A 75 5.13 -8.64 13.22
CA ALA A 75 3.78 -8.99 12.82
C ALA A 75 3.40 -8.43 11.46
N LEU A 76 4.13 -7.41 10.97
CA LEU A 76 3.73 -6.67 9.78
C LEU A 76 4.75 -6.75 8.65
N ARG A 77 5.95 -7.24 8.92
CA ARG A 77 7.05 -7.14 7.95
C ARG A 77 6.82 -7.92 6.66
N GLU A 78 5.98 -8.94 6.71
CA GLU A 78 5.74 -9.76 5.52
C GLU A 78 4.65 -9.19 4.60
N ILE A 79 3.96 -8.15 5.04
CA ILE A 79 2.91 -7.56 4.23
C ILE A 79 3.53 -6.80 3.06
N PRO A 80 3.13 -7.12 1.82
CA PRO A 80 3.70 -6.42 0.67
C PRO A 80 3.27 -4.96 0.62
N VAL A 81 4.22 -4.08 0.33
CA VAL A 81 3.97 -2.64 0.23
C VAL A 81 4.26 -2.20 -1.20
N ILE A 82 3.29 -1.55 -1.83
CA ILE A 82 3.44 -0.94 -3.14
C ILE A 82 3.31 0.56 -2.96
N PHE A 83 4.33 1.31 -3.35
CA PHE A 83 4.26 2.76 -3.26
C PHE A 83 3.51 3.34 -4.45
N ILE A 84 2.72 4.38 -4.19
CA ILE A 84 2.06 5.17 -5.24
C ILE A 84 2.42 6.63 -4.99
N SER A 85 3.08 7.28 -5.95
CA SER A 85 3.52 8.64 -5.74
C SER A 85 3.69 9.38 -7.06
N ALA A 86 3.59 10.72 -6.99
CA ALA A 86 3.88 11.57 -8.13
C ALA A 86 5.37 11.65 -8.40
N LEU A 87 6.19 11.28 -7.42
CA LEU A 87 7.65 11.29 -7.58
C LEU A 87 8.05 10.20 -8.54
N ASN A 88 8.81 10.57 -9.54
CA ASN A 88 9.09 9.63 -10.59
C ASN A 88 10.58 9.57 -10.96
N ASP A 89 11.47 10.20 -10.22
CA ASP A 89 12.88 10.06 -10.53
C ASP A 89 13.45 8.79 -9.92
N THR A 90 14.57 8.36 -10.47
CA THR A 90 15.19 7.11 -10.10
C THR A 90 15.56 7.07 -8.61
N GLU A 91 16.03 8.20 -8.09
CA GLU A 91 16.47 8.25 -6.71
C GLU A 91 15.34 8.00 -5.73
N ASP A 92 14.16 8.57 -6.01
CA ASP A 92 13.00 8.36 -5.15
C ASP A 92 12.56 6.91 -5.19
N LYS A 93 12.62 6.28 -6.36
CA LYS A 93 12.27 4.87 -6.47
C LYS A 93 13.25 3.99 -5.73
N ILE A 94 14.53 4.32 -5.76
CA ILE A 94 15.53 3.56 -5.02
C ILE A 94 15.26 3.66 -3.53
N LYS A 95 14.95 4.86 -3.02
CA LYS A 95 14.64 5.02 -1.61
C LYS A 95 13.42 4.20 -1.21
N ALA A 96 12.41 4.12 -2.08
CA ALA A 96 11.23 3.34 -1.80
C ALA A 96 11.56 1.86 -1.66
N PHE A 97 12.37 1.33 -2.56
CA PHE A 97 12.78 -0.07 -2.46
C PHE A 97 13.67 -0.31 -1.26
N GLU A 98 14.58 0.62 -0.95
CA GLU A 98 15.43 0.49 0.22
C GLU A 98 14.63 0.49 1.53
N ALA A 99 13.51 1.20 1.55
CA ALA A 99 12.65 1.20 2.73
C ALA A 99 11.86 -0.10 2.88
N GLY A 100 11.86 -0.94 1.86
CA GLY A 100 11.19 -2.23 1.93
C GLY A 100 10.01 -2.40 0.99
N GLY A 101 9.76 -1.41 0.11
CA GLY A 101 8.67 -1.52 -0.86
C GLY A 101 8.99 -2.55 -1.93
N LEU A 102 7.96 -3.24 -2.39
CA LEU A 102 8.12 -4.27 -3.42
C LEU A 102 7.86 -3.74 -4.82
N ASP A 103 7.14 -2.63 -4.93
CA ASP A 103 6.80 -2.10 -6.23
C ASP A 103 6.50 -0.62 -6.12
N TYR A 104 6.33 0.04 -7.26
CA TYR A 104 6.16 1.47 -7.31
C TYR A 104 5.25 1.84 -8.48
N ILE A 105 4.21 2.61 -8.21
CA ILE A 105 3.29 3.09 -9.23
C ILE A 105 3.35 4.61 -9.24
N THR A 106 3.60 5.20 -10.42
CA THR A 106 3.70 6.65 -10.55
C THR A 106 2.33 7.26 -10.82
N LYS A 107 2.01 8.34 -10.14
CA LYS A 107 0.79 9.11 -10.43
C LYS A 107 0.99 9.94 -11.69
N PRO A 108 -0.04 10.19 -12.47
CA PRO A 108 -1.41 9.69 -12.28
C PRO A 108 -1.48 8.19 -12.56
N PHE A 109 -2.09 7.46 -11.64
CA PHE A 109 -2.15 6.01 -11.78
C PHE A 109 -3.26 5.60 -12.74
N GLN A 110 -3.04 4.48 -13.42
CA GLN A 110 -4.02 3.91 -14.34
C GLN A 110 -4.56 2.62 -13.75
N GLU A 111 -5.85 2.41 -13.95
CA GLU A 111 -6.53 1.26 -13.35
C GLU A 111 -5.87 -0.05 -13.72
N ARG A 112 -5.52 -0.24 -14.99
CA ARG A 112 -4.92 -1.48 -15.44
C ARG A 112 -3.60 -1.77 -14.71
N GLU A 113 -2.79 -0.74 -14.53
CA GLU A 113 -1.51 -0.91 -13.84
C GLU A 113 -1.72 -1.23 -12.37
N VAL A 114 -2.62 -0.50 -11.71
CA VAL A 114 -2.88 -0.72 -10.30
C VAL A 114 -3.36 -2.15 -10.06
N LEU A 115 -4.35 -2.59 -10.85
CA LEU A 115 -4.92 -3.91 -10.67
C LEU A 115 -3.91 -5.01 -10.98
N ALA A 116 -3.08 -4.81 -12.00
CA ALA A 116 -2.09 -5.81 -12.37
C ALA A 116 -1.05 -5.99 -11.27
N ARG A 117 -0.53 -4.89 -10.74
CA ARG A 117 0.51 -4.97 -9.72
C ARG A 117 -0.03 -5.48 -8.40
N VAL A 118 -1.21 -5.03 -8.00
CA VAL A 118 -1.84 -5.52 -6.78
C VAL A 118 -2.11 -7.01 -6.90
N GLY A 119 -2.68 -7.44 -8.03
CA GLY A 119 -2.98 -8.85 -8.24
C GLY A 119 -1.72 -9.72 -8.18
N THR A 120 -0.64 -9.26 -8.80
CA THR A 120 0.61 -10.00 -8.81
C THR A 120 1.14 -10.21 -7.39
N HIS A 121 1.19 -9.14 -6.61
CA HIS A 121 1.77 -9.26 -5.27
C HIS A 121 0.87 -9.99 -4.30
N LEU A 122 -0.44 -9.89 -4.45
CA LEU A 122 -1.35 -10.68 -3.64
C LEU A 122 -1.15 -12.17 -3.94
N LYS A 123 -1.03 -12.51 -5.21
CA LYS A 123 -0.84 -13.91 -5.60
C LYS A 123 0.47 -14.46 -5.06
N LEU A 124 1.55 -13.69 -5.19
CA LEU A 124 2.87 -14.15 -4.75
C LEU A 124 2.90 -14.37 -3.23
N HIS A 125 2.30 -13.48 -2.46
CA HIS A 125 2.40 -13.56 -1.00
C HIS A 125 1.34 -14.45 -0.38
N HIS A 126 0.27 -14.73 -1.09
CA HIS A 126 -0.76 -15.63 -0.61
C HIS A 126 -0.22 -17.04 -0.41
N HIS A 127 0.73 -17.44 -1.26
CA HIS A 127 1.26 -18.80 -1.20
C HIS A 127 2.31 -19.01 -0.12
N GLN A 128 2.63 -17.97 0.64
CA GLN A 128 3.64 -18.07 1.68
C GLN A 128 3.07 -18.46 3.04
N ASN A 129 1.79 -18.65 3.12
CA ASN A 129 1.15 -19.01 4.40
C ASN A 129 1.06 -20.50 4.60
#